data_ba3c891bdc0c483d85c205308a16720b
#
_entry.id   ba3c891bdc0c483d85c205308a16720b
#
_cell.length_a   1.000
_cell.length_b   1.000
_cell.length_c   1.000
_cell.angle_alpha   90.00
_cell.angle_beta   90.00
_cell.angle_gamma   90.00
#
_symmetry.space_group_name_H-M   'P 1'
#
loop_
_entity.id
_entity.type
_entity.pdbx_description
1 polymer ?
#
loop_
_entity_poly.entity_id
_entity_poly.type
_entity_poly.pdbx_seq_one_letter_code
_entity_poly.pdbx_strand_id
1 'polypeptide(L)'
;MKPFLVFISLSFLFTASAQTPLDIVNAVDLDSMYLTLQEFSGETATTVDGESVVILSRGQANNDLAADYLVEQFNAMNTLSVNDQAFNVNGRNIVATQLGQTNPDDIYIICAHYDSVADYCADDNASGVAAVLEIARILSAQCMENTLVYALWDEEEIGLLGADYYATLAQANGATILGVLNIDMMGYDGDNDNDFDIDVRPIANSIGIKDDLLTLLADYEFNLNANVVNPGTPASDHSKFWNKGYSAVLVGESWANDDQTPYYHSSADRLNTLDLPYYHELSKLIMSYMVSKGVLLAIDNTVTTTATQLTSNSENGTYQWFDCNTNLPLAGQVGQVFSPEAEGRYSVEVTLGSCTEFSACIDFTTLGVEEFNPLSAVKIYPNPVMSTLNIEYPLIEDMTVILFSIDGKKLIEKAISKQLTKIDISKFSKGVYLIQLSQGSNNFSQQIVINK
;
A
#
# COMPACT_ATOMS: atom_id res chain seq x y z
N MET A 1 43.72 27.15 14.56
CA MET A 1 42.34 27.31 14.03
C MET A 1 41.88 25.95 13.52
N LYS A 2 40.94 25.30 14.21
CA LYS A 2 40.30 24.05 13.77
C LYS A 2 39.02 24.42 13.00
N PRO A 3 38.77 23.83 11.83
CA PRO A 3 37.54 24.10 11.11
C PRO A 3 36.38 23.38 11.83
N PHE A 4 35.34 24.14 12.13
CA PHE A 4 34.04 23.64 12.59
C PHE A 4 33.30 23.12 11.34
N LEU A 5 33.11 21.81 11.24
CA LEU A 5 32.19 21.24 10.27
C LEU A 5 30.76 21.40 10.80
N VAL A 6 29.99 22.23 10.17
CA VAL A 6 28.55 22.33 10.38
C VAL A 6 27.89 21.21 9.58
N PHE A 7 27.40 20.18 10.27
CA PHE A 7 26.50 19.20 9.66
C PHE A 7 25.13 19.84 9.51
N ILE A 8 24.76 20.19 8.30
CA ILE A 8 23.36 20.54 7.96
C ILE A 8 22.63 19.21 7.78
N SER A 9 21.87 18.79 8.79
CA SER A 9 20.92 17.69 8.67
C SER A 9 19.74 18.18 7.80
N LEU A 10 19.70 17.68 6.56
CA LEU A 10 18.56 17.87 5.67
C LEU A 10 17.48 16.88 6.11
N SER A 11 16.51 17.34 6.89
CA SER A 11 15.32 16.55 7.23
C SER A 11 14.42 16.48 5.99
N PHE A 12 14.46 15.36 5.29
CA PHE A 12 13.45 15.05 4.30
C PHE A 12 12.17 14.65 5.04
N LEU A 13 11.17 15.50 4.99
CA LEU A 13 9.80 15.14 5.31
C LEU A 13 9.28 14.23 4.19
N PHE A 14 9.43 12.93 4.34
CA PHE A 14 8.68 11.97 3.53
C PHE A 14 7.23 11.99 4.03
N THR A 15 6.34 12.61 3.28
CA THR A 15 4.92 12.29 3.37
C THR A 15 4.78 10.95 2.64
N ALA A 16 4.84 9.84 3.37
CA ALA A 16 4.43 8.56 2.82
C ALA A 16 2.92 8.65 2.55
N SER A 17 2.54 8.84 1.29
CA SER A 17 1.18 8.55 0.84
C SER A 17 1.03 7.03 0.87
N ALA A 18 -0.03 6.50 1.46
CA ALA A 18 -0.34 5.08 1.35
C ALA A 18 -0.39 4.71 -0.13
N GLN A 19 0.31 3.64 -0.52
CA GLN A 19 0.29 3.16 -1.90
C GLN A 19 -1.11 2.69 -2.24
N THR A 20 -1.61 3.10 -3.40
CA THR A 20 -2.88 2.62 -3.92
C THR A 20 -2.69 1.29 -4.64
N PRO A 21 -3.75 0.47 -4.82
CA PRO A 21 -3.67 -0.72 -5.66
C PRO A 21 -3.11 -0.43 -7.07
N LEU A 22 -3.45 0.71 -7.65
CA LEU A 22 -2.91 1.13 -8.95
C LEU A 22 -1.40 1.39 -8.92
N ASP A 23 -0.89 2.00 -7.85
CA ASP A 23 0.56 2.23 -7.70
C ASP A 23 1.31 0.89 -7.64
N ILE A 24 0.73 -0.12 -6.98
CA ILE A 24 1.30 -1.47 -6.87
C ILE A 24 1.27 -2.19 -8.21
N VAL A 25 0.16 -2.13 -8.94
CA VAL A 25 0.05 -2.70 -10.29
C VAL A 25 1.09 -2.08 -11.23
N ASN A 26 1.26 -0.76 -11.15
CA ASN A 26 2.25 -0.05 -11.98
C ASN A 26 3.70 -0.26 -11.53
N ALA A 27 3.94 -0.88 -10.38
CA ALA A 27 5.28 -1.24 -9.91
C ALA A 27 5.82 -2.53 -10.52
N VAL A 28 5.00 -3.27 -11.30
CA VAL A 28 5.47 -4.43 -12.08
C VAL A 28 6.52 -3.96 -13.07
N ASP A 29 7.73 -4.47 -12.92
CA ASP A 29 8.91 -4.01 -13.65
C ASP A 29 9.35 -5.03 -14.70
N LEU A 30 9.16 -4.68 -15.97
CA LEU A 30 9.52 -5.54 -17.08
C LEU A 30 11.02 -5.85 -17.12
N ASP A 31 11.89 -4.91 -16.76
CA ASP A 31 13.35 -5.13 -16.77
C ASP A 31 13.75 -6.15 -15.70
N SER A 32 13.12 -6.12 -14.53
CA SER A 32 13.27 -7.12 -13.47
C SER A 32 12.82 -8.51 -13.92
N MET A 33 11.63 -8.60 -14.52
CA MET A 33 11.09 -9.84 -15.07
C MET A 33 11.96 -10.40 -16.19
N TYR A 34 12.43 -9.53 -17.09
CA TYR A 34 13.31 -9.92 -18.19
C TYR A 34 14.66 -10.48 -17.69
N LEU A 35 15.23 -9.89 -16.64
CA LEU A 35 16.42 -10.43 -16.00
C LEU A 35 16.19 -11.83 -15.45
N THR A 36 15.10 -12.01 -14.71
CA THR A 36 14.70 -13.32 -14.18
C THR A 36 14.50 -14.35 -15.29
N LEU A 37 13.83 -13.96 -16.39
CA LEU A 37 13.67 -14.81 -17.57
C LEU A 37 15.01 -15.23 -18.17
N GLN A 38 15.96 -14.28 -18.35
CA GLN A 38 17.30 -14.58 -18.87
C GLN A 38 18.06 -15.58 -18.01
N GLU A 39 18.01 -15.42 -16.70
CA GLU A 39 18.71 -16.28 -15.76
C GLU A 39 18.02 -17.65 -15.66
N PHE A 40 16.72 -17.66 -15.45
CA PHE A 40 15.98 -18.88 -15.16
C PHE A 40 15.74 -19.77 -16.40
N SER A 41 15.69 -19.19 -17.60
CA SER A 41 15.67 -19.96 -18.85
C SER A 41 17.09 -20.37 -19.35
N GLY A 42 18.15 -19.99 -18.64
CA GLY A 42 19.51 -20.35 -19.00
C GLY A 42 20.09 -19.59 -20.20
N GLU A 43 19.52 -18.45 -20.59
CA GLU A 43 20.09 -17.56 -21.61
C GLU A 43 21.33 -16.84 -21.10
N THR A 44 21.41 -16.58 -19.80
CA THR A 44 22.57 -16.00 -19.13
C THR A 44 22.93 -16.78 -17.88
N ALA A 45 24.18 -16.64 -17.43
CA ALA A 45 24.60 -17.20 -16.16
C ALA A 45 24.02 -16.37 -15.00
N THR A 46 23.69 -17.04 -13.92
CA THR A 46 23.30 -16.46 -12.63
C THR A 46 24.21 -16.97 -11.51
N THR A 47 23.89 -16.60 -10.26
CA THR A 47 24.62 -17.07 -9.08
C THR A 47 23.67 -17.87 -8.20
N VAL A 48 24.06 -19.11 -7.85
CA VAL A 48 23.36 -19.98 -6.88
C VAL A 48 24.41 -20.51 -5.91
N ASP A 49 24.15 -20.46 -4.62
CA ASP A 49 25.08 -20.84 -3.55
C ASP A 49 26.47 -20.16 -3.66
N GLY A 50 26.49 -18.94 -4.23
CA GLY A 50 27.70 -18.16 -4.45
C GLY A 50 28.53 -18.59 -5.66
N GLU A 51 28.09 -19.56 -6.43
CA GLU A 51 28.75 -20.06 -7.65
C GLU A 51 28.04 -19.53 -8.91
N SER A 52 28.82 -19.22 -9.96
CA SER A 52 28.25 -18.81 -11.24
C SER A 52 27.83 -20.03 -12.05
N VAL A 53 26.54 -20.10 -12.37
CA VAL A 53 25.90 -21.28 -12.99
C VAL A 53 24.98 -20.86 -14.15
N VAL A 54 24.60 -21.81 -14.98
CA VAL A 54 23.57 -21.64 -16.02
C VAL A 54 22.46 -22.66 -15.78
N ILE A 55 21.24 -22.19 -15.60
CA ILE A 55 20.03 -23.01 -15.40
C ILE A 55 19.47 -23.39 -16.77
N LEU A 56 20.17 -24.23 -17.52
CA LEU A 56 19.82 -24.51 -18.91
C LEU A 56 18.64 -25.49 -19.05
N SER A 57 18.61 -26.52 -18.22
CA SER A 57 17.57 -27.55 -18.21
C SER A 57 16.95 -27.66 -16.81
N ARG A 58 15.64 -27.69 -16.74
CA ARG A 58 14.89 -27.84 -15.49
C ARG A 58 14.12 -29.16 -15.47
N GLY A 59 14.50 -30.10 -16.32
CA GLY A 59 13.93 -31.44 -16.30
C GLY A 59 14.24 -32.18 -15.01
N GLN A 60 13.37 -33.15 -14.63
CA GLN A 60 13.35 -33.87 -13.36
C GLN A 60 14.73 -34.29 -12.79
N ALA A 61 15.68 -34.63 -13.64
CA ALA A 61 17.02 -35.09 -13.21
C ALA A 61 18.02 -33.97 -12.93
N ASN A 62 17.69 -32.70 -13.27
CA ASN A 62 18.57 -31.55 -13.23
C ASN A 62 17.92 -30.27 -12.68
N ASN A 63 16.77 -30.37 -12.05
CA ASN A 63 16.01 -29.22 -11.58
C ASN A 63 16.38 -28.75 -10.17
N ASP A 64 17.23 -29.46 -9.43
CA ASP A 64 17.72 -29.04 -8.10
C ASP A 64 18.32 -27.64 -8.13
N LEU A 65 19.13 -27.36 -9.17
CA LEU A 65 19.74 -26.02 -9.34
C LEU A 65 18.71 -24.92 -9.53
N ALA A 66 17.63 -25.20 -10.27
CA ALA A 66 16.51 -24.27 -10.44
C ALA A 66 15.76 -24.10 -9.11
N ALA A 67 15.48 -25.16 -8.38
CA ALA A 67 14.84 -25.11 -7.08
C ALA A 67 15.68 -24.28 -6.07
N ASP A 68 17.00 -24.49 -6.02
CA ASP A 68 17.89 -23.74 -5.14
C ASP A 68 17.90 -22.23 -5.49
N TYR A 69 17.92 -21.88 -6.78
CA TYR A 69 17.75 -20.50 -7.24
C TYR A 69 16.46 -19.89 -6.70
N LEU A 70 15.32 -20.60 -6.82
CA LEU A 70 14.01 -20.12 -6.38
C LEU A 70 13.96 -19.93 -4.86
N VAL A 71 14.57 -20.85 -4.10
CA VAL A 71 14.70 -20.72 -2.64
C VAL A 71 15.48 -19.47 -2.28
N GLU A 72 16.58 -19.16 -2.98
CA GLU A 72 17.36 -17.95 -2.75
C GLU A 72 16.58 -16.68 -3.08
N GLN A 73 15.84 -16.68 -4.22
CA GLN A 73 15.02 -15.52 -4.61
C GLN A 73 13.94 -15.22 -3.55
N PHE A 74 13.20 -16.22 -3.09
CA PHE A 74 12.20 -16.01 -2.06
C PHE A 74 12.80 -15.65 -0.70
N ASN A 75 13.93 -16.25 -0.30
CA ASN A 75 14.62 -15.90 0.96
C ASN A 75 15.18 -14.47 0.97
N ALA A 76 15.47 -13.89 -0.19
CA ALA A 76 15.84 -12.48 -0.29
C ALA A 76 14.66 -11.54 0.07
N MET A 77 13.43 -12.03 0.01
CA MET A 77 12.21 -11.34 0.43
C MET A 77 11.93 -11.65 1.92
N ASN A 78 12.58 -10.92 2.82
CA ASN A 78 12.66 -11.22 4.26
C ASN A 78 11.32 -11.35 5.02
N THR A 79 10.19 -10.97 4.40
CA THR A 79 8.86 -11.03 4.99
C THR A 79 8.13 -12.33 4.68
N LEU A 80 8.66 -13.15 3.78
CA LEU A 80 8.07 -14.41 3.37
C LEU A 80 8.57 -15.58 4.23
N SER A 81 7.68 -16.55 4.49
CA SER A 81 8.05 -17.85 5.03
C SER A 81 8.22 -18.82 3.88
N VAL A 82 9.45 -19.26 3.63
CA VAL A 82 9.79 -20.15 2.51
C VAL A 82 9.80 -21.61 2.97
N ASN A 83 9.11 -22.47 2.23
CA ASN A 83 9.07 -23.90 2.43
C ASN A 83 9.54 -24.62 1.17
N ASP A 84 10.70 -25.25 1.25
CA ASP A 84 11.21 -26.21 0.27
C ASP A 84 10.56 -27.57 0.57
N GLN A 85 9.50 -27.88 -0.18
CA GLN A 85 8.60 -29.00 0.10
C GLN A 85 8.97 -30.23 -0.78
N ALA A 86 9.87 -31.05 -0.30
CA ALA A 86 10.14 -32.34 -0.94
C ALA A 86 8.90 -33.25 -0.87
N PHE A 87 8.48 -33.82 -2.00
CA PHE A 87 7.31 -34.71 -2.06
C PHE A 87 7.60 -36.12 -2.63
N ASN A 88 8.72 -36.28 -3.30
CA ASN A 88 9.24 -37.59 -3.71
C ASN A 88 10.78 -37.57 -3.74
N VAL A 89 11.42 -38.50 -4.47
CA VAL A 89 12.90 -38.60 -4.49
C VAL A 89 13.56 -37.41 -5.18
N ASN A 90 12.90 -36.86 -6.19
CA ASN A 90 13.43 -35.76 -7.00
C ASN A 90 12.56 -34.48 -6.87
N GLY A 91 11.26 -34.64 -6.61
CA GLY A 91 10.29 -33.53 -6.65
C GLY A 91 10.35 -32.62 -5.43
N ARG A 92 10.45 -31.31 -5.66
CA ARG A 92 10.53 -30.23 -4.65
C ARG A 92 9.64 -29.07 -5.06
N ASN A 93 8.52 -28.83 -4.40
CA ASN A 93 7.78 -27.59 -4.57
C ASN A 93 8.44 -26.45 -3.77
N ILE A 94 8.58 -25.29 -4.35
CA ILE A 94 9.07 -24.10 -3.63
C ILE A 94 7.87 -23.20 -3.34
N VAL A 95 7.54 -23.06 -2.05
CA VAL A 95 6.33 -22.38 -1.60
C VAL A 95 6.70 -21.26 -0.64
N ALA A 96 6.41 -20.03 -1.01
CA ALA A 96 6.59 -18.87 -0.16
C ALA A 96 5.24 -18.33 0.32
N THR A 97 5.12 -18.05 1.61
CA THR A 97 3.87 -17.61 2.24
C THR A 97 4.06 -16.23 2.85
N GLN A 98 3.21 -15.30 2.46
CA GLN A 98 2.99 -14.01 3.09
C GLN A 98 1.74 -14.10 3.96
N LEU A 99 1.92 -14.13 5.28
CA LEU A 99 0.81 -14.30 6.22
C LEU A 99 -0.07 -13.05 6.27
N GLY A 100 -1.37 -13.23 6.11
CA GLY A 100 -2.37 -12.19 6.29
C GLY A 100 -2.46 -11.73 7.74
N GLN A 101 -2.67 -10.43 7.95
CA GLN A 101 -2.61 -9.84 9.29
C GLN A 101 -3.97 -9.86 10.02
N THR A 102 -5.07 -9.90 9.27
CA THR A 102 -6.43 -9.92 9.83
C THR A 102 -7.17 -11.21 9.54
N ASN A 103 -6.95 -11.80 8.37
CA ASN A 103 -7.59 -13.04 7.93
C ASN A 103 -6.52 -14.07 7.51
N PRO A 104 -5.67 -14.56 8.44
CA PRO A 104 -4.55 -15.44 8.10
C PRO A 104 -4.98 -16.80 7.53
N ASP A 105 -6.20 -17.23 7.78
CA ASP A 105 -6.75 -18.50 7.29
C ASP A 105 -7.36 -18.38 5.88
N ASP A 106 -7.59 -17.17 5.38
CA ASP A 106 -8.12 -16.92 4.03
C ASP A 106 -6.94 -16.87 3.03
N ILE A 107 -6.77 -17.96 2.26
CA ILE A 107 -5.60 -18.18 1.44
C ILE A 107 -5.92 -17.97 -0.05
N TYR A 108 -5.10 -17.14 -0.72
CA TYR A 108 -5.07 -17.02 -2.17
C TYR A 108 -3.69 -17.40 -2.69
N ILE A 109 -3.67 -18.20 -3.74
CA ILE A 109 -2.45 -18.76 -4.32
C ILE A 109 -2.26 -18.23 -5.74
N ILE A 110 -1.06 -17.74 -6.04
CA ILE A 110 -0.55 -17.62 -7.40
C ILE A 110 0.51 -18.68 -7.59
N CYS A 111 0.47 -19.38 -8.73
CA CYS A 111 1.41 -20.47 -8.97
C CYS A 111 1.76 -20.64 -10.45
N ALA A 112 2.93 -21.23 -10.67
CA ALA A 112 3.43 -21.68 -11.95
C ALA A 112 4.25 -22.97 -11.72
N HIS A 113 4.48 -23.79 -12.74
CA HIS A 113 5.49 -24.83 -12.61
C HIS A 113 6.87 -24.32 -13.01
N TYR A 114 7.91 -24.93 -12.47
CA TYR A 114 9.27 -24.52 -12.76
C TYR A 114 10.10 -25.56 -13.51
N ASP A 115 9.64 -26.81 -13.56
CA ASP A 115 10.27 -27.85 -14.38
C ASP A 115 10.05 -27.60 -15.87
N SER A 116 10.76 -28.33 -16.72
CA SER A 116 10.69 -28.19 -18.17
C SER A 116 11.02 -29.50 -18.88
N VAL A 117 10.51 -29.65 -20.11
CA VAL A 117 10.77 -30.84 -20.95
C VAL A 117 12.04 -30.74 -21.78
N ALA A 118 12.54 -29.52 -21.99
CA ALA A 118 13.72 -29.25 -22.85
C ALA A 118 14.62 -28.19 -22.23
N ASP A 119 15.74 -27.90 -22.91
CA ASP A 119 16.59 -26.76 -22.56
C ASP A 119 15.88 -25.46 -22.87
N TYR A 120 16.19 -24.41 -22.12
CA TYR A 120 15.61 -23.06 -22.17
C TYR A 120 14.16 -23.00 -21.69
N CYS A 121 13.18 -23.37 -22.50
CA CYS A 121 11.75 -23.31 -22.15
C CYS A 121 11.38 -21.96 -21.48
N ALA A 122 11.56 -20.89 -22.26
CA ALA A 122 11.41 -19.52 -21.74
C ALA A 122 9.94 -19.15 -21.51
N ASP A 123 9.04 -19.63 -22.38
CA ASP A 123 7.61 -19.45 -22.19
C ASP A 123 7.07 -20.56 -21.27
N ASP A 124 7.42 -21.80 -21.53
CA ASP A 124 6.96 -22.99 -20.81
C ASP A 124 7.98 -23.49 -19.75
N ASN A 125 7.92 -23.07 -18.47
CA ASN A 125 7.08 -22.02 -17.92
C ASN A 125 7.95 -21.02 -17.12
N ALA A 126 9.14 -20.63 -17.68
CA ALA A 126 9.94 -19.60 -17.03
C ALA A 126 9.20 -18.23 -17.03
N SER A 127 8.28 -17.99 -17.99
CA SER A 127 7.43 -16.81 -18.03
C SER A 127 6.55 -16.72 -16.77
N GLY A 128 5.84 -17.81 -16.43
CA GLY A 128 5.04 -17.88 -15.22
C GLY A 128 5.88 -17.75 -13.95
N VAL A 129 7.05 -18.40 -13.90
CA VAL A 129 7.97 -18.31 -12.75
C VAL A 129 8.42 -16.87 -12.52
N ALA A 130 8.84 -16.15 -13.57
CA ALA A 130 9.30 -14.77 -13.44
C ALA A 130 8.18 -13.82 -13.01
N ALA A 131 6.94 -14.04 -13.48
CA ALA A 131 5.77 -13.29 -13.04
C ALA A 131 5.45 -13.55 -11.56
N VAL A 132 5.49 -14.81 -11.09
CA VAL A 132 5.28 -15.14 -9.66
C VAL A 132 6.32 -14.47 -8.78
N LEU A 133 7.61 -14.51 -9.16
CA LEU A 133 8.69 -13.89 -8.40
C LEU A 133 8.57 -12.36 -8.34
N GLU A 134 8.23 -11.71 -9.45
CA GLU A 134 8.02 -10.27 -9.50
C GLU A 134 6.83 -9.83 -8.62
N ILE A 135 5.72 -10.54 -8.70
CA ILE A 135 4.53 -10.29 -7.89
C ILE A 135 4.87 -10.48 -6.41
N ALA A 136 5.59 -11.56 -6.05
CA ALA A 136 6.04 -11.79 -4.68
C ALA A 136 6.98 -10.67 -4.19
N ARG A 137 7.92 -10.23 -5.02
CA ARG A 137 8.86 -9.13 -4.69
C ARG A 137 8.13 -7.86 -4.30
N ILE A 138 7.09 -7.50 -5.05
CA ILE A 138 6.33 -6.27 -4.81
C ILE A 138 5.39 -6.43 -3.62
N LEU A 139 4.59 -7.52 -3.59
CA LEU A 139 3.56 -7.70 -2.57
C LEU A 139 4.13 -8.05 -1.20
N SER A 140 5.26 -8.75 -1.12
CA SER A 140 5.91 -9.06 0.15
C SER A 140 6.37 -7.83 0.94
N ALA A 141 6.54 -6.69 0.26
CA ALA A 141 6.82 -5.41 0.89
C ALA A 141 5.57 -4.68 1.39
N GLN A 142 4.38 -5.20 1.09
CA GLN A 142 3.09 -4.62 1.48
C GLN A 142 2.47 -5.38 2.66
N CYS A 143 1.63 -4.71 3.40
CA CYS A 143 0.83 -5.34 4.44
C CYS A 143 -0.51 -5.79 3.87
N MET A 144 -0.83 -7.07 4.04
CA MET A 144 -2.03 -7.68 3.49
C MET A 144 -2.97 -8.17 4.59
N GLU A 145 -4.28 -8.09 4.35
CA GLU A 145 -5.28 -8.64 5.26
C GLU A 145 -5.33 -10.16 5.17
N ASN A 146 -5.33 -10.71 3.93
CA ASN A 146 -5.42 -12.14 3.64
C ASN A 146 -4.04 -12.73 3.35
N THR A 147 -3.91 -14.03 3.53
CA THR A 147 -2.68 -14.77 3.23
C THR A 147 -2.51 -14.95 1.72
N LEU A 148 -1.33 -14.57 1.22
CA LEU A 148 -0.90 -14.84 -0.15
C LEU A 148 0.16 -15.94 -0.16
N VAL A 149 -0.01 -16.89 -1.07
CA VAL A 149 0.94 -17.97 -1.31
C VAL A 149 1.46 -17.86 -2.74
N TYR A 150 2.78 -17.80 -2.86
CA TYR A 150 3.53 -17.80 -4.10
C TYR A 150 4.14 -19.20 -4.24
N ALA A 151 3.64 -19.98 -5.19
CA ALA A 151 4.01 -21.39 -5.27
C ALA A 151 4.58 -21.72 -6.64
N LEU A 152 5.71 -22.42 -6.64
CA LEU A 152 6.39 -22.89 -7.83
C LEU A 152 6.46 -24.42 -7.76
N TRP A 153 5.68 -25.05 -8.66
CA TRP A 153 5.49 -26.49 -8.64
C TRP A 153 6.56 -27.21 -9.43
N ASP A 154 6.91 -28.39 -8.98
CA ASP A 154 7.80 -29.32 -9.67
C ASP A 154 7.00 -30.48 -10.28
N GLU A 155 7.59 -31.12 -11.29
CA GLU A 155 7.05 -32.30 -11.93
C GLU A 155 5.63 -32.10 -12.50
N GLU A 156 5.35 -30.88 -13.02
CA GLU A 156 4.16 -30.60 -13.82
C GLU A 156 4.17 -31.47 -15.07
N GLU A 157 5.28 -31.43 -15.82
CA GLU A 157 5.51 -31.98 -17.14
C GLU A 157 5.43 -33.55 -17.19
N ILE A 158 5.49 -34.16 -16.02
CA ILE A 158 5.37 -35.62 -15.90
C ILE A 158 4.10 -36.06 -15.18
N GLY A 159 3.14 -35.16 -15.00
CA GLY A 159 1.80 -35.50 -14.51
C GLY A 159 1.23 -34.61 -13.41
N LEU A 160 1.66 -33.34 -13.31
CA LEU A 160 1.13 -32.37 -12.35
C LEU A 160 1.36 -32.81 -10.89
N LEU A 161 2.52 -33.46 -10.61
CA LEU A 161 2.72 -34.19 -9.36
C LEU A 161 2.89 -33.27 -8.16
N GLY A 162 3.62 -32.17 -8.32
CA GLY A 162 3.85 -31.19 -7.26
C GLY A 162 2.57 -30.53 -6.80
N ALA A 163 1.77 -30.04 -7.75
CA ALA A 163 0.48 -29.41 -7.45
C ALA A 163 -0.52 -30.40 -6.83
N ASP A 164 -0.57 -31.66 -7.30
CA ASP A 164 -1.44 -32.70 -6.71
C ASP A 164 -1.04 -33.03 -5.28
N TYR A 165 0.27 -33.11 -5.00
CA TYR A 165 0.77 -33.35 -3.65
C TYR A 165 0.36 -32.20 -2.72
N TYR A 166 0.60 -30.93 -3.12
CA TYR A 166 0.23 -29.77 -2.33
C TYR A 166 -1.28 -29.67 -2.09
N ALA A 167 -2.09 -29.77 -3.14
CA ALA A 167 -3.55 -29.70 -3.04
C ALA A 167 -4.13 -30.83 -2.17
N THR A 168 -3.54 -32.05 -2.24
CA THR A 168 -3.92 -33.18 -1.40
C THR A 168 -3.63 -32.93 0.06
N LEU A 169 -2.44 -32.39 0.36
CA LEU A 169 -2.04 -32.06 1.73
C LEU A 169 -2.89 -30.92 2.30
N ALA A 170 -3.14 -29.87 1.49
CA ALA A 170 -4.00 -28.76 1.87
C ALA A 170 -5.42 -29.23 2.22
N GLN A 171 -6.02 -30.10 1.39
CA GLN A 171 -7.34 -30.67 1.66
C GLN A 171 -7.34 -31.52 2.94
N ALA A 172 -6.32 -32.35 3.14
CA ALA A 172 -6.20 -33.16 4.33
C ALA A 172 -6.07 -32.37 5.63
N ASN A 173 -5.44 -31.18 5.55
CA ASN A 173 -5.28 -30.26 6.66
C ASN A 173 -6.47 -29.29 6.82
N GLY A 174 -7.46 -29.32 5.94
CA GLY A 174 -8.62 -28.45 6.00
C GLY A 174 -8.30 -26.98 5.70
N ALA A 175 -7.29 -26.72 4.86
CA ALA A 175 -6.90 -25.34 4.50
C ALA A 175 -8.02 -24.61 3.75
N THR A 176 -8.25 -23.35 4.08
CA THR A 176 -9.26 -22.50 3.44
C THR A 176 -8.64 -21.77 2.24
N ILE A 177 -8.45 -22.50 1.13
CA ILE A 177 -7.96 -21.91 -0.13
C ILE A 177 -9.17 -21.34 -0.88
N LEU A 178 -9.25 -20.02 -0.95
CA LEU A 178 -10.37 -19.28 -1.56
C LEU A 178 -10.21 -19.11 -3.06
N GLY A 179 -8.96 -19.05 -3.56
CA GLY A 179 -8.66 -18.93 -4.98
C GLY A 179 -7.25 -19.36 -5.34
N VAL A 180 -7.13 -20.02 -6.47
CA VAL A 180 -5.85 -20.39 -7.09
C VAL A 180 -5.81 -19.79 -8.49
N LEU A 181 -4.83 -18.96 -8.72
CA LEU A 181 -4.50 -18.41 -10.02
C LEU A 181 -3.23 -19.13 -10.52
N ASN A 182 -3.42 -20.11 -11.39
CA ASN A 182 -2.34 -20.76 -12.08
C ASN A 182 -1.99 -19.98 -13.34
N ILE A 183 -0.70 -19.74 -13.56
CA ILE A 183 -0.22 -19.08 -14.77
C ILE A 183 0.75 -20.01 -15.50
N ASP A 184 0.52 -20.16 -16.78
CA ASP A 184 1.26 -21.13 -17.58
C ASP A 184 1.34 -20.66 -19.04
N MET A 185 2.58 -20.42 -19.51
CA MET A 185 2.85 -19.88 -20.83
C MET A 185 2.19 -18.51 -21.04
N MET A 186 2.86 -17.45 -20.64
CA MET A 186 2.31 -16.09 -20.63
C MET A 186 2.97 -15.14 -21.63
N GLY A 187 3.93 -15.60 -22.41
CA GLY A 187 4.83 -14.71 -23.12
C GLY A 187 4.61 -14.62 -24.61
N TYR A 188 3.77 -15.42 -25.25
CA TYR A 188 3.62 -15.43 -26.69
C TYR A 188 2.28 -14.83 -27.14
N ASP A 189 2.35 -13.94 -28.14
CA ASP A 189 1.25 -13.37 -28.89
C ASP A 189 1.72 -13.27 -30.34
N GLY A 190 1.30 -14.23 -31.17
CA GLY A 190 1.86 -14.43 -32.51
C GLY A 190 1.29 -13.51 -33.56
N ASP A 191 0.09 -13.02 -33.40
CA ASP A 191 -0.60 -12.14 -34.36
C ASP A 191 -0.79 -10.69 -33.84
N ASN A 192 -0.34 -10.40 -32.63
CA ASN A 192 -0.37 -9.11 -31.93
C ASN A 192 -1.80 -8.58 -31.71
N ASP A 193 -2.74 -9.47 -31.38
CA ASP A 193 -4.11 -9.10 -31.04
C ASP A 193 -4.33 -8.99 -29.52
N ASN A 194 -3.32 -9.34 -28.71
CA ASN A 194 -3.29 -9.35 -27.26
C ASN A 194 -4.33 -10.28 -26.61
N ASP A 195 -4.69 -11.34 -27.30
CA ASP A 195 -5.61 -12.36 -26.78
C ASP A 195 -4.90 -13.25 -25.74
N PHE A 196 -5.63 -13.62 -24.68
CA PHE A 196 -5.21 -14.60 -23.69
C PHE A 196 -6.40 -15.45 -23.24
N ASP A 197 -6.13 -16.65 -22.74
CA ASP A 197 -7.16 -17.56 -22.28
C ASP A 197 -7.34 -17.51 -20.77
N ILE A 198 -8.59 -17.63 -20.31
CA ILE A 198 -8.96 -17.94 -18.94
C ILE A 198 -9.71 -19.28 -18.94
N ASP A 199 -9.01 -20.35 -18.57
CA ASP A 199 -9.61 -21.68 -18.42
C ASP A 199 -10.32 -21.81 -17.09
N VAL A 200 -11.62 -22.08 -17.13
CA VAL A 200 -12.47 -22.15 -15.95
C VAL A 200 -13.46 -23.31 -16.01
N ARG A 201 -13.81 -23.85 -14.84
CA ARG A 201 -14.93 -24.77 -14.63
C ARG A 201 -15.78 -24.30 -13.46
N PRO A 202 -17.08 -24.63 -13.42
CA PRO A 202 -17.95 -24.26 -12.30
C PRO A 202 -17.68 -25.15 -11.07
N ILE A 203 -16.45 -25.11 -10.54
CA ILE A 203 -15.99 -25.83 -9.35
C ILE A 203 -15.74 -24.78 -8.26
N ALA A 204 -16.37 -24.96 -7.10
CA ALA A 204 -16.37 -23.98 -6.02
C ALA A 204 -16.65 -22.56 -6.55
N ASN A 205 -15.81 -21.58 -6.29
CA ASN A 205 -15.97 -20.20 -6.77
C ASN A 205 -15.04 -19.87 -7.97
N SER A 206 -14.66 -20.86 -8.79
CA SER A 206 -13.76 -20.61 -9.94
C SER A 206 -14.35 -19.60 -10.93
N ILE A 207 -15.68 -19.64 -11.14
CA ILE A 207 -16.37 -18.63 -11.98
C ILE A 207 -16.20 -17.22 -11.41
N GLY A 208 -16.24 -17.06 -10.09
CA GLY A 208 -15.99 -15.78 -9.44
C GLY A 208 -14.56 -15.25 -9.68
N ILE A 209 -13.55 -16.13 -9.68
CA ILE A 209 -12.16 -15.74 -10.02
C ILE A 209 -12.11 -15.17 -11.46
N LYS A 210 -12.69 -15.86 -12.43
CA LYS A 210 -12.78 -15.41 -13.81
C LYS A 210 -13.54 -14.06 -13.92
N ASP A 211 -14.67 -13.91 -13.20
CA ASP A 211 -15.45 -12.65 -13.22
C ASP A 211 -14.65 -11.48 -12.60
N ASP A 212 -13.88 -11.73 -11.55
CA ASP A 212 -12.98 -10.75 -10.96
C ASP A 212 -11.88 -10.31 -11.93
N LEU A 213 -11.23 -11.26 -12.65
CA LEU A 213 -10.23 -10.95 -13.67
C LEU A 213 -10.81 -10.09 -14.79
N LEU A 214 -12.00 -10.42 -15.30
CA LEU A 214 -12.66 -9.63 -16.34
C LEU A 214 -13.05 -8.22 -15.84
N THR A 215 -13.43 -8.09 -14.58
CA THR A 215 -13.71 -6.80 -13.97
C THR A 215 -12.44 -5.95 -13.87
N LEU A 216 -11.34 -6.53 -13.38
CA LEU A 216 -10.07 -5.84 -13.28
C LEU A 216 -9.48 -5.47 -14.65
N LEU A 217 -9.63 -6.35 -15.64
CA LEU A 217 -9.27 -6.06 -17.04
C LEU A 217 -9.94 -4.78 -17.54
N ALA A 218 -11.24 -4.62 -17.25
CA ALA A 218 -12.00 -3.45 -17.66
C ALA A 218 -11.69 -2.21 -16.80
N ASP A 219 -11.56 -2.38 -15.46
CA ASP A 219 -11.36 -1.26 -14.53
C ASP A 219 -9.99 -0.58 -14.69
N TYR A 220 -8.95 -1.36 -15.03
CA TYR A 220 -7.60 -0.85 -15.27
C TYR A 220 -7.31 -0.54 -16.74
N GLU A 221 -8.28 -0.80 -17.64
CA GLU A 221 -8.18 -0.53 -19.08
C GLU A 221 -6.93 -1.18 -19.72
N PHE A 222 -6.60 -2.43 -19.30
CA PHE A 222 -5.47 -3.16 -19.90
C PHE A 222 -5.70 -3.41 -21.37
N ASN A 223 -4.64 -3.29 -22.17
CA ASN A 223 -4.68 -3.59 -23.61
C ASN A 223 -4.58 -5.09 -23.88
N LEU A 224 -5.54 -5.86 -23.37
CA LEU A 224 -5.64 -7.31 -23.47
C LEU A 224 -7.07 -7.72 -23.82
N ASN A 225 -7.23 -8.88 -24.46
CA ASN A 225 -8.51 -9.47 -24.84
C ASN A 225 -8.63 -10.87 -24.21
N ALA A 226 -9.61 -11.06 -23.33
CA ALA A 226 -9.79 -12.32 -22.64
C ALA A 226 -10.71 -13.28 -23.39
N ASN A 227 -10.23 -14.48 -23.68
CA ASN A 227 -11.03 -15.62 -24.14
C ASN A 227 -11.39 -16.48 -22.94
N VAL A 228 -12.68 -16.66 -22.65
CA VAL A 228 -13.13 -17.51 -21.56
C VAL A 228 -13.39 -18.91 -22.07
N VAL A 229 -12.56 -19.87 -21.67
CA VAL A 229 -12.68 -21.29 -22.03
C VAL A 229 -13.44 -22.01 -20.92
N ASN A 230 -14.68 -22.44 -21.22
CA ASN A 230 -15.53 -23.17 -20.28
C ASN A 230 -16.32 -24.27 -21.02
N PRO A 231 -16.07 -25.57 -20.74
CA PRO A 231 -15.16 -26.09 -19.71
C PRO A 231 -13.69 -25.91 -20.10
N GLY A 232 -12.91 -25.40 -19.15
CA GLY A 232 -11.47 -25.22 -19.29
C GLY A 232 -10.71 -26.54 -19.37
N THR A 233 -9.48 -26.47 -19.92
CA THR A 233 -8.59 -27.62 -19.99
C THR A 233 -8.22 -28.15 -18.59
N PRO A 234 -7.99 -29.45 -18.40
CA PRO A 234 -7.38 -29.98 -17.18
C PRO A 234 -5.86 -30.17 -17.31
N ALA A 235 -5.23 -29.60 -18.33
CA ALA A 235 -3.86 -29.93 -18.74
C ALA A 235 -2.78 -29.11 -18.04
N SER A 236 -3.11 -28.40 -16.95
CA SER A 236 -2.13 -27.72 -16.10
C SER A 236 -2.52 -27.81 -14.61
N ASP A 237 -1.68 -27.31 -13.73
CA ASP A 237 -1.68 -27.48 -12.26
C ASP A 237 -2.99 -27.08 -11.55
N HIS A 238 -3.69 -26.05 -12.06
CA HIS A 238 -5.00 -25.65 -11.54
C HIS A 238 -6.00 -26.80 -11.44
N SER A 239 -5.89 -27.77 -12.34
CA SER A 239 -6.79 -28.93 -12.39
C SER A 239 -6.70 -29.83 -11.16
N LYS A 240 -5.54 -29.85 -10.49
CA LYS A 240 -5.35 -30.63 -9.25
C LYS A 240 -6.12 -29.99 -8.08
N PHE A 241 -6.22 -28.67 -8.06
CA PHE A 241 -7.05 -27.94 -7.10
C PHE A 241 -8.55 -28.17 -7.38
N TRP A 242 -8.98 -28.18 -8.65
CA TRP A 242 -10.35 -28.58 -9.02
C TRP A 242 -10.70 -29.97 -8.50
N ASN A 243 -9.77 -30.93 -8.64
CA ASN A 243 -9.98 -32.33 -8.19
C ASN A 243 -10.15 -32.43 -6.67
N LYS A 244 -9.68 -31.43 -5.90
CA LYS A 244 -9.84 -31.34 -4.43
C LYS A 244 -11.01 -30.45 -4.02
N GLY A 245 -11.75 -29.87 -4.99
CA GLY A 245 -12.91 -29.01 -4.73
C GLY A 245 -12.56 -27.56 -4.42
N TYR A 246 -11.34 -27.13 -4.70
CA TYR A 246 -10.92 -25.74 -4.57
C TYR A 246 -11.25 -24.90 -5.82
N SER A 247 -11.40 -23.60 -5.63
CA SER A 247 -11.56 -22.63 -6.70
C SER A 247 -10.22 -22.41 -7.40
N ALA A 248 -10.17 -22.60 -8.72
CA ALA A 248 -8.97 -22.38 -9.51
C ALA A 248 -9.29 -21.91 -10.93
N VAL A 249 -8.38 -21.19 -11.56
CA VAL A 249 -8.36 -20.90 -12.99
C VAL A 249 -6.93 -21.04 -13.53
N LEU A 250 -6.81 -21.28 -14.84
CA LEU A 250 -5.57 -21.12 -15.57
C LEU A 250 -5.65 -19.84 -16.39
N VAL A 251 -4.56 -19.08 -16.40
CA VAL A 251 -4.35 -17.95 -17.31
C VAL A 251 -3.07 -18.20 -18.09
N GLY A 252 -3.16 -18.09 -19.40
CA GLY A 252 -2.05 -18.31 -20.31
C GLY A 252 -2.33 -17.73 -21.71
N GLU A 253 -1.44 -18.02 -22.65
CA GLU A 253 -1.59 -17.62 -24.05
C GLU A 253 -2.85 -18.21 -24.71
N SER A 254 -3.21 -17.70 -25.91
CA SER A 254 -4.50 -17.97 -26.54
C SER A 254 -4.52 -19.28 -27.33
N TRP A 255 -4.64 -20.41 -26.62
CA TRP A 255 -4.87 -21.73 -27.23
C TRP A 255 -6.24 -21.86 -27.92
N ALA A 256 -7.22 -21.15 -27.39
CA ALA A 256 -8.59 -21.21 -27.92
C ALA A 256 -8.70 -20.61 -29.32
N ASN A 257 -7.80 -19.71 -29.68
CA ASN A 257 -7.75 -19.05 -30.99
C ASN A 257 -6.62 -19.56 -31.89
N ASP A 258 -5.97 -20.68 -31.53
CA ASP A 258 -4.82 -21.25 -32.24
C ASP A 258 -3.60 -20.28 -32.31
N ASP A 259 -3.47 -19.38 -31.34
CA ASP A 259 -2.35 -18.43 -31.23
C ASP A 259 -1.35 -18.80 -30.10
N GLN A 260 -1.18 -20.07 -29.84
CA GLN A 260 -0.14 -20.55 -28.93
C GLN A 260 1.24 -20.56 -29.59
N THR A 261 2.29 -20.52 -28.78
CA THR A 261 3.67 -20.60 -29.26
C THR A 261 3.91 -21.85 -30.13
N PRO A 262 4.47 -21.70 -31.34
CA PRO A 262 4.86 -22.83 -32.18
C PRO A 262 6.11 -23.57 -31.65
N TYR A 263 6.73 -23.08 -30.58
CA TYR A 263 7.96 -23.59 -30.01
C TYR A 263 7.72 -24.50 -28.79
N TYR A 264 6.45 -24.71 -28.42
CA TYR A 264 6.01 -25.53 -27.30
C TYR A 264 6.79 -26.84 -27.18
N HIS A 265 7.21 -27.19 -25.96
CA HIS A 265 7.97 -28.40 -25.62
C HIS A 265 9.26 -28.61 -26.44
N SER A 266 9.97 -27.54 -26.77
CA SER A 266 11.21 -27.62 -27.53
C SER A 266 12.26 -26.62 -27.08
N SER A 267 13.55 -26.90 -27.36
CA SER A 267 14.65 -25.95 -27.12
C SER A 267 14.61 -24.68 -28.00
N ALA A 268 13.62 -24.55 -28.86
CA ALA A 268 13.35 -23.34 -29.65
C ALA A 268 12.48 -22.36 -28.89
N ASP A 269 11.86 -22.75 -27.77
CA ASP A 269 11.19 -21.87 -26.84
C ASP A 269 12.25 -21.05 -26.07
N ARG A 270 12.49 -19.86 -26.59
CA ARG A 270 13.59 -18.97 -26.18
C ARG A 270 13.05 -17.59 -25.84
N LEU A 271 13.78 -16.85 -25.05
CA LEU A 271 13.44 -15.49 -24.64
C LEU A 271 13.13 -14.54 -25.83
N ASN A 272 13.79 -14.73 -26.97
CA ASN A 272 13.57 -13.91 -28.17
C ASN A 272 12.30 -14.26 -28.97
N THR A 273 11.55 -15.27 -28.55
CA THR A 273 10.25 -15.63 -29.12
C THR A 273 9.07 -14.99 -28.38
N LEU A 274 9.33 -14.39 -27.21
CA LEU A 274 8.31 -13.77 -26.38
C LEU A 274 7.93 -12.37 -26.85
N ASP A 275 6.65 -12.00 -26.73
CA ASP A 275 6.16 -10.63 -26.84
C ASP A 275 6.20 -9.97 -25.45
N LEU A 276 7.26 -9.22 -25.18
CA LEU A 276 7.48 -8.61 -23.87
C LEU A 276 6.45 -7.55 -23.47
N PRO A 277 5.93 -6.68 -24.38
CA PRO A 277 4.82 -5.80 -24.09
C PRO A 277 3.55 -6.54 -23.63
N TYR A 278 3.14 -7.58 -24.36
CA TYR A 278 2.00 -8.43 -24.00
C TYR A 278 2.22 -9.10 -22.65
N TYR A 279 3.37 -9.75 -22.46
CA TYR A 279 3.76 -10.41 -21.21
C TYR A 279 3.69 -9.45 -20.00
N HIS A 280 4.16 -8.21 -20.17
CA HIS A 280 4.11 -7.19 -19.14
C HIS A 280 2.68 -6.79 -18.77
N GLU A 281 1.81 -6.56 -19.77
CA GLU A 281 0.40 -6.21 -19.54
C GLU A 281 -0.36 -7.37 -18.85
N LEU A 282 -0.14 -8.61 -19.30
CA LEU A 282 -0.76 -9.78 -18.66
C LEU A 282 -0.27 -9.95 -17.22
N SER A 283 1.02 -9.73 -16.94
CA SER A 283 1.55 -9.76 -15.58
C SER A 283 0.96 -8.69 -14.67
N LYS A 284 0.66 -7.49 -15.19
CA LYS A 284 -0.05 -6.45 -14.44
C LYS A 284 -1.50 -6.84 -14.13
N LEU A 285 -2.20 -7.49 -15.06
CA LEU A 285 -3.53 -8.02 -14.79
C LEU A 285 -3.49 -9.05 -13.65
N ILE A 286 -2.53 -9.97 -13.68
CA ILE A 286 -2.31 -10.95 -12.60
C ILE A 286 -2.01 -10.25 -11.27
N MET A 287 -1.12 -9.24 -11.28
CA MET A 287 -0.83 -8.41 -10.10
C MET A 287 -2.10 -7.75 -9.56
N SER A 288 -2.94 -7.18 -10.42
CA SER A 288 -4.17 -6.51 -9.99
C SER A 288 -5.13 -7.46 -9.28
N TYR A 289 -5.21 -8.71 -9.76
CA TYR A 289 -5.97 -9.76 -9.09
C TYR A 289 -5.38 -10.07 -7.70
N MET A 290 -4.08 -10.33 -7.62
CA MET A 290 -3.43 -10.67 -6.34
C MET A 290 -3.55 -9.56 -5.29
N VAL A 291 -3.37 -8.29 -5.68
CA VAL A 291 -3.62 -7.13 -4.80
C VAL A 291 -5.06 -7.09 -4.32
N SER A 292 -6.02 -7.33 -5.21
CA SER A 292 -7.45 -7.31 -4.87
C SER A 292 -7.82 -8.41 -3.87
N LYS A 293 -7.14 -9.57 -3.93
CA LYS A 293 -7.40 -10.71 -3.06
C LYS A 293 -6.59 -10.67 -1.76
N GLY A 294 -5.36 -10.18 -1.81
CA GLY A 294 -4.57 -9.92 -0.60
C GLY A 294 -5.19 -8.86 0.30
N VAL A 295 -5.82 -7.87 -0.28
CA VAL A 295 -6.40 -6.69 0.35
C VAL A 295 -5.34 -5.92 1.15
N LEU A 296 -4.98 -4.73 0.67
CA LEU A 296 -4.01 -3.89 1.38
C LEU A 296 -4.54 -3.53 2.76
N LEU A 297 -3.76 -3.86 3.79
CA LEU A 297 -4.12 -3.53 5.17
C LEU A 297 -3.98 -2.02 5.40
N ALA A 298 -5.10 -1.36 5.68
CA ALA A 298 -5.11 0.04 6.05
C ALA A 298 -5.01 0.17 7.57
N ILE A 299 -3.83 0.59 8.07
CA ILE A 299 -3.65 0.93 9.48
C ILE A 299 -4.01 2.42 9.66
N ASP A 300 -5.01 2.71 10.49
CA ASP A 300 -5.34 4.09 10.84
C ASP A 300 -4.23 4.69 11.70
N ASN A 301 -3.37 5.48 11.08
CA ASN A 301 -2.27 6.17 11.74
C ASN A 301 -2.63 7.60 12.18
N THR A 302 -3.92 7.95 12.18
CA THR A 302 -4.37 9.27 12.64
C THR A 302 -4.48 9.33 14.16
N VAL A 303 -4.42 10.57 14.69
CA VAL A 303 -4.48 10.82 16.13
C VAL A 303 -5.48 11.93 16.42
N THR A 304 -6.34 11.68 17.37
CA THR A 304 -7.24 12.69 17.95
C THR A 304 -6.55 13.39 19.10
N THR A 305 -6.57 14.74 19.11
CA THR A 305 -5.97 15.58 20.14
C THR A 305 -7.03 16.24 21.00
N THR A 306 -6.84 16.18 22.30
CA THR A 306 -7.60 16.98 23.28
C THR A 306 -6.65 17.89 24.06
N ALA A 307 -7.17 18.72 24.97
CA ALA A 307 -6.36 19.60 25.81
C ALA A 307 -5.34 18.87 26.70
N THR A 308 -5.55 17.58 26.97
CA THR A 308 -4.74 16.80 27.94
C THR A 308 -4.21 15.50 27.39
N GLN A 309 -4.67 15.05 26.20
CA GLN A 309 -4.39 13.72 25.70
C GLN A 309 -4.28 13.68 24.17
N LEU A 310 -3.46 12.76 23.71
CA LEU A 310 -3.38 12.28 22.34
C LEU A 310 -3.94 10.85 22.31
N THR A 311 -4.81 10.55 21.36
CA THR A 311 -5.42 9.21 21.23
C THR A 311 -5.21 8.72 19.80
N SER A 312 -4.54 7.58 19.61
CA SER A 312 -4.50 6.90 18.32
C SER A 312 -5.90 6.44 17.94
N ASN A 313 -6.30 6.70 16.69
CA ASN A 313 -7.61 6.28 16.20
C ASN A 313 -7.65 4.81 15.75
N SER A 314 -6.50 4.15 15.66
CA SER A 314 -6.44 2.69 15.43
C SER A 314 -7.00 1.95 16.65
N GLU A 315 -7.94 1.01 16.40
CA GLU A 315 -8.63 0.30 17.50
C GLU A 315 -7.94 -1.02 17.90
N ASN A 316 -7.17 -1.65 17.00
CA ASN A 316 -6.73 -3.05 17.15
C ASN A 316 -5.20 -3.22 17.12
N GLY A 317 -4.44 -2.15 17.31
CA GLY A 317 -2.97 -2.21 17.25
C GLY A 317 -2.30 -2.31 18.62
N THR A 318 -1.01 -2.56 18.62
CA THR A 318 -0.11 -2.17 19.69
C THR A 318 0.50 -0.82 19.38
N TYR A 319 0.86 -0.06 20.41
CA TYR A 319 1.25 1.34 20.27
C TYR A 319 2.59 1.59 20.92
N GLN A 320 3.37 2.51 20.35
CA GLN A 320 4.53 3.11 20.98
C GLN A 320 4.58 4.58 20.61
N TRP A 321 4.56 5.47 21.60
CA TRP A 321 4.67 6.91 21.38
C TRP A 321 6.13 7.34 21.28
N PHE A 322 6.37 8.36 20.44
CA PHE A 322 7.70 8.92 20.16
C PHE A 322 7.72 10.43 20.36
N ASP A 323 8.86 10.96 20.77
CA ASP A 323 9.18 12.38 20.68
C ASP A 323 9.75 12.68 19.28
N CYS A 324 9.04 13.49 18.49
CA CYS A 324 9.44 13.84 17.14
C CYS A 324 10.70 14.70 17.04
N ASN A 325 11.10 15.38 18.12
CA ASN A 325 12.30 16.20 18.11
C ASN A 325 13.56 15.36 18.22
N THR A 326 13.47 14.25 18.96
CA THR A 326 14.58 13.35 19.19
C THR A 326 14.50 12.07 18.36
N ASN A 327 13.32 11.73 17.81
CA ASN A 327 12.98 10.47 17.17
C ASN A 327 13.20 9.24 18.10
N LEU A 328 13.05 9.43 19.40
CA LEU A 328 13.21 8.36 20.37
C LEU A 328 11.85 7.92 20.91
N PRO A 329 11.67 6.61 21.19
CA PRO A 329 10.48 6.11 21.83
C PRO A 329 10.37 6.64 23.27
N LEU A 330 9.16 7.00 23.66
CA LEU A 330 8.84 7.40 25.03
C LEU A 330 8.67 6.16 25.89
N ALA A 331 9.57 5.96 26.84
CA ALA A 331 9.61 4.76 27.66
C ALA A 331 8.29 4.53 28.43
N GLY A 332 7.68 3.36 28.20
CA GLY A 332 6.44 2.95 28.85
C GLY A 332 5.16 3.59 28.28
N GLN A 333 5.25 4.43 27.24
CA GLN A 333 4.10 5.02 26.58
C GLN A 333 3.64 4.11 25.43
N VAL A 334 2.96 3.03 25.79
CA VAL A 334 2.53 1.93 24.91
C VAL A 334 1.00 1.77 24.85
N GLY A 335 0.27 2.73 25.37
CA GLY A 335 -1.20 2.74 25.32
C GLY A 335 -1.73 3.46 24.09
N GLN A 336 -2.96 3.13 23.69
CA GLN A 336 -3.70 3.85 22.65
C GLN A 336 -3.81 5.34 22.97
N VAL A 337 -3.95 5.66 24.28
CA VAL A 337 -4.03 7.03 24.80
C VAL A 337 -2.71 7.40 25.45
N PHE A 338 -2.19 8.56 25.10
CA PHE A 338 -1.01 9.18 25.70
C PHE A 338 -1.37 10.53 26.30
N SER A 339 -0.92 10.79 27.53
CA SER A 339 -1.07 12.08 28.23
C SER A 339 0.29 12.74 28.36
N PRO A 340 0.70 13.63 27.44
CA PRO A 340 1.97 14.32 27.53
C PRO A 340 2.08 15.15 28.82
N GLU A 341 3.21 15.08 29.51
CA GLU A 341 3.49 15.89 30.69
C GLU A 341 4.07 17.27 30.32
N ALA A 342 4.47 17.44 29.06
CA ALA A 342 5.06 18.67 28.54
C ALA A 342 4.54 18.99 27.15
N GLU A 343 4.59 20.26 26.77
CA GLU A 343 4.41 20.69 25.39
C GLU A 343 5.50 20.10 24.49
N GLY A 344 5.14 19.67 23.30
CA GLY A 344 6.08 19.02 22.39
C GLY A 344 5.43 18.52 21.12
N ARG A 345 6.22 17.84 20.29
CA ARG A 345 5.76 17.18 19.08
C ARG A 345 5.86 15.67 19.27
N TYR A 346 4.75 15.01 19.10
CA TYR A 346 4.65 13.56 19.35
C TYR A 346 4.07 12.84 18.16
N SER A 347 4.49 11.60 17.97
CA SER A 347 3.91 10.65 17.02
C SER A 347 3.67 9.31 17.69
N VAL A 348 2.81 8.51 17.11
CA VAL A 348 2.57 7.13 17.54
C VAL A 348 2.92 6.17 16.43
N GLU A 349 3.66 5.12 16.77
CA GLU A 349 3.82 3.92 15.98
C GLU A 349 2.67 2.99 16.33
N VAL A 350 1.94 2.54 15.31
CA VAL A 350 0.84 1.58 15.43
C VAL A 350 1.28 0.31 14.74
N THR A 351 1.27 -0.81 15.46
CA THR A 351 1.61 -2.13 14.90
C THR A 351 0.40 -3.05 14.93
N LEU A 352 0.06 -3.63 13.79
CA LEU A 352 -0.97 -4.64 13.63
C LEU A 352 -0.33 -5.90 13.00
N GLY A 353 -0.25 -6.98 13.77
CA GLY A 353 0.54 -8.16 13.41
C GLY A 353 2.03 -7.83 13.25
N SER A 354 2.58 -8.01 12.05
CA SER A 354 3.96 -7.61 11.70
C SER A 354 4.05 -6.25 11.00
N CYS A 355 2.93 -5.58 10.77
CA CYS A 355 2.82 -4.34 10.02
C CYS A 355 2.82 -3.13 10.93
N THR A 356 3.56 -2.10 10.55
CA THR A 356 3.79 -0.92 11.39
C THR A 356 3.60 0.36 10.57
N GLU A 357 2.83 1.30 11.11
CA GLU A 357 2.64 2.64 10.56
C GLU A 357 2.89 3.71 11.62
N PHE A 358 3.44 4.84 11.18
CA PHE A 358 3.65 6.01 12.04
C PHE A 358 2.63 7.11 11.75
N SER A 359 2.10 7.72 12.81
CA SER A 359 1.35 8.96 12.64
C SER A 359 2.23 10.10 12.19
N ALA A 360 1.63 11.13 11.60
CA ALA A 360 2.29 12.42 11.50
C ALA A 360 2.67 12.94 12.90
N CYS A 361 3.70 13.78 12.96
CA CYS A 361 4.05 14.49 14.19
C CYS A 361 2.99 15.53 14.55
N ILE A 362 2.44 15.44 15.75
CA ILE A 362 1.36 16.26 16.26
C ILE A 362 1.92 17.24 17.29
N ASP A 363 1.65 18.52 17.08
CA ASP A 363 1.98 19.56 18.04
C ASP A 363 1.00 19.47 19.23
N PHE A 364 1.50 19.06 20.38
CA PHE A 364 0.76 19.09 21.64
C PHE A 364 1.18 20.34 22.39
N THR A 365 0.25 21.28 22.48
CA THR A 365 0.37 22.43 23.36
C THR A 365 -0.63 22.23 24.48
N THR A 366 -0.15 22.22 25.72
CA THR A 366 -1.06 22.42 26.82
C THR A 366 -1.65 23.80 26.56
N LEU A 367 -2.89 23.83 26.12
CA LEU A 367 -3.62 25.08 26.15
C LEU A 367 -3.47 25.54 27.59
N GLY A 368 -2.58 26.53 27.79
CA GLY A 368 -2.65 27.32 28.98
C GLY A 368 -4.11 27.62 29.17
N VAL A 369 -4.67 27.44 30.34
CA VAL A 369 -6.04 27.86 30.66
C VAL A 369 -6.28 29.07 29.79
N GLU A 370 -7.17 28.96 28.78
CA GLU A 370 -7.60 30.21 28.11
C GLU A 370 -8.04 31.05 29.29
N GLU A 371 -7.19 32.04 29.65
CA GLU A 371 -7.64 33.00 30.64
C GLU A 371 -8.95 33.47 30.07
N PHE A 372 -10.03 33.13 30.72
CA PHE A 372 -11.37 33.52 30.29
C PHE A 372 -11.31 35.05 30.15
N ASN A 373 -10.97 35.51 28.96
CA ASN A 373 -10.94 36.94 28.67
C ASN A 373 -12.41 37.34 28.52
N PRO A 374 -12.98 37.95 29.56
CA PRO A 374 -14.37 38.34 29.53
C PRO A 374 -14.67 39.29 28.36
N LEU A 375 -13.63 39.94 27.81
CA LEU A 375 -13.74 40.81 26.64
C LEU A 375 -13.93 40.04 25.32
N SER A 376 -13.75 38.71 25.27
CA SER A 376 -14.02 37.89 24.07
C SER A 376 -15.49 37.91 23.64
N ALA A 377 -16.40 38.18 24.56
CA ALA A 377 -17.82 38.28 24.29
C ALA A 377 -18.27 39.67 23.78
N VAL A 378 -17.33 40.63 23.65
CA VAL A 378 -17.63 41.97 23.13
C VAL A 378 -17.93 41.92 21.64
N LYS A 379 -19.00 42.62 21.22
CA LYS A 379 -19.34 42.81 19.82
C LYS A 379 -19.17 44.28 19.44
N ILE A 380 -18.45 44.55 18.37
CA ILE A 380 -18.19 45.89 17.84
C ILE A 380 -18.75 45.95 16.41
N TYR A 381 -19.77 46.80 16.21
CA TYR A 381 -20.46 46.87 14.92
C TYR A 381 -21.07 48.27 14.66
N PRO A 382 -21.36 48.60 13.38
CA PRO A 382 -20.97 47.87 12.17
C PRO A 382 -19.47 48.08 11.85
N ASN A 383 -18.89 47.15 11.11
CA ASN A 383 -17.57 47.28 10.54
C ASN A 383 -17.60 46.76 9.09
N PRO A 384 -17.49 47.60 8.07
CA PRO A 384 -17.19 49.06 8.08
C PRO A 384 -18.26 49.91 8.71
N VAL A 385 -17.83 51.05 9.28
CA VAL A 385 -18.69 52.00 9.98
C VAL A 385 -18.69 53.38 9.29
N MET A 386 -19.83 54.08 9.31
CA MET A 386 -19.95 55.40 8.67
C MET A 386 -19.91 56.57 9.68
N SER A 387 -20.67 56.46 10.77
CA SER A 387 -20.82 57.56 11.73
C SER A 387 -20.81 57.13 13.19
N THR A 388 -21.46 56.00 13.51
CA THR A 388 -21.64 55.54 14.89
C THR A 388 -21.21 54.08 15.02
N LEU A 389 -20.26 53.80 15.90
CA LEU A 389 -19.80 52.50 16.27
C LEU A 389 -20.50 52.05 17.56
N ASN A 390 -21.10 50.86 17.54
CA ASN A 390 -21.71 50.29 18.71
C ASN A 390 -20.74 49.27 19.32
N ILE A 391 -20.63 49.29 20.64
CA ILE A 391 -19.89 48.36 21.45
C ILE A 391 -20.92 47.69 22.38
N GLU A 392 -21.17 46.44 22.18
CA GLU A 392 -22.07 45.62 22.99
C GLU A 392 -21.28 44.64 23.83
N TYR A 393 -21.49 44.66 25.13
CA TYR A 393 -20.83 43.80 26.09
C TYR A 393 -21.85 43.25 27.10
N PRO A 394 -21.95 41.95 27.26
CA PRO A 394 -23.02 41.30 28.03
C PRO A 394 -22.90 41.49 29.55
N LEU A 395 -21.71 41.85 30.04
CA LEU A 395 -21.45 42.08 31.46
C LEU A 395 -21.44 43.59 31.76
N ILE A 396 -22.01 44.00 32.92
CA ILE A 396 -22.05 45.40 33.35
C ILE A 396 -20.87 45.64 34.31
N GLU A 397 -19.71 45.91 33.72
CA GLU A 397 -18.50 46.27 34.47
C GLU A 397 -17.79 47.42 33.77
N ASP A 398 -17.07 48.25 34.53
CA ASP A 398 -16.34 49.37 33.97
C ASP A 398 -15.20 48.92 33.09
N MET A 399 -15.17 49.38 31.85
CA MET A 399 -14.06 49.16 30.93
C MET A 399 -13.66 50.47 30.26
N THR A 400 -12.45 50.51 29.73
CA THR A 400 -11.94 51.64 28.96
C THR A 400 -11.88 51.31 27.49
N VAL A 401 -12.43 52.14 26.64
CA VAL A 401 -12.35 52.06 25.19
C VAL A 401 -11.39 53.12 24.67
N ILE A 402 -10.43 52.70 23.86
CA ILE A 402 -9.45 53.60 23.21
C ILE A 402 -9.53 53.37 21.70
N LEU A 403 -9.62 54.48 20.95
CA LEU A 403 -9.50 54.45 19.50
C LEU A 403 -8.16 55.04 19.10
N PHE A 404 -7.42 54.29 18.29
CA PHE A 404 -6.14 54.74 17.71
C PHE A 404 -6.25 54.90 16.20
N SER A 405 -5.51 55.85 15.65
CA SER A 405 -5.19 55.91 14.24
C SER A 405 -4.15 54.83 13.90
N ILE A 406 -3.96 54.53 12.61
CA ILE A 406 -3.03 53.51 12.14
C ILE A 406 -1.56 53.78 12.51
N ASP A 407 -1.21 55.05 12.75
CA ASP A 407 0.11 55.46 13.22
C ASP A 407 0.24 55.43 14.76
N GLY A 408 -0.74 54.88 15.47
CA GLY A 408 -0.72 54.67 16.93
C GLY A 408 -1.12 55.90 17.76
N LYS A 409 -1.62 56.98 17.16
CA LYS A 409 -2.07 58.15 17.89
C LYS A 409 -3.42 57.89 18.55
N LYS A 410 -3.54 58.12 19.86
CA LYS A 410 -4.80 58.02 20.61
C LYS A 410 -5.76 59.15 20.18
N LEU A 411 -6.94 58.78 19.74
CA LEU A 411 -7.99 59.67 19.21
C LEU A 411 -9.19 59.81 20.13
N ILE A 412 -9.60 58.75 20.78
CA ILE A 412 -10.65 58.68 21.78
C ILE A 412 -10.15 57.84 22.94
N GLU A 413 -10.50 58.26 24.16
CA GLU A 413 -10.43 57.42 25.34
C GLU A 413 -11.70 57.67 26.14
N LYS A 414 -12.43 56.60 26.50
CA LYS A 414 -13.71 56.74 27.17
C LYS A 414 -13.94 55.51 28.06
N ALA A 415 -14.28 55.80 29.34
CA ALA A 415 -14.82 54.75 30.22
C ALA A 415 -16.27 54.46 29.83
N ILE A 416 -16.58 53.16 29.79
CA ILE A 416 -17.92 52.67 29.48
C ILE A 416 -18.36 51.68 30.55
N SER A 417 -19.63 51.81 30.98
CA SER A 417 -20.25 51.01 32.03
C SER A 417 -21.65 50.49 31.67
N LYS A 418 -21.95 50.41 30.37
CA LYS A 418 -23.26 50.03 29.86
C LYS A 418 -23.14 48.88 28.88
N GLN A 419 -24.11 47.97 28.88
CA GLN A 419 -24.18 46.85 27.95
C GLN A 419 -24.11 47.24 26.48
N LEU A 420 -24.60 48.39 26.11
CA LEU A 420 -24.50 48.95 24.78
C LEU A 420 -24.00 50.39 24.86
N THR A 421 -22.86 50.66 24.30
CA THR A 421 -22.27 51.98 24.20
C THR A 421 -22.11 52.40 22.74
N LYS A 422 -22.49 53.66 22.44
CA LYS A 422 -22.31 54.25 21.11
C LYS A 422 -21.15 55.24 21.12
N ILE A 423 -20.27 55.10 20.15
CA ILE A 423 -19.11 55.99 19.92
C ILE A 423 -19.36 56.73 18.62
N ASP A 424 -19.42 58.06 18.70
CA ASP A 424 -19.50 58.92 17.53
C ASP A 424 -18.13 59.03 16.88
N ILE A 425 -18.02 58.50 15.66
CA ILE A 425 -16.81 58.54 14.85
C ILE A 425 -16.97 59.43 13.61
N SER A 426 -18.04 60.21 13.52
CA SER A 426 -18.35 61.04 12.36
C SER A 426 -17.30 62.10 12.04
N LYS A 427 -16.45 62.46 12.99
CA LYS A 427 -15.36 63.44 12.84
C LYS A 427 -14.07 62.89 12.26
N PHE A 428 -13.93 61.53 12.15
CA PHE A 428 -12.69 60.94 11.65
C PHE A 428 -12.78 60.68 10.14
N SER A 429 -11.67 60.71 9.46
CA SER A 429 -11.57 60.50 8.02
C SER A 429 -11.76 59.01 7.65
N LYS A 430 -12.11 58.74 6.39
CA LYS A 430 -12.08 57.39 5.83
C LYS A 430 -10.71 56.76 6.05
N GLY A 431 -10.66 55.53 6.56
CA GLY A 431 -9.40 54.84 6.84
C GLY A 431 -9.57 53.67 7.79
N VAL A 432 -8.43 53.07 8.14
CA VAL A 432 -8.33 51.97 9.08
C VAL A 432 -7.89 52.51 10.44
N TYR A 433 -8.51 52.01 11.49
CA TYR A 433 -8.31 52.41 12.88
C TYR A 433 -8.23 51.16 13.75
N LEU A 434 -7.59 51.26 14.91
CA LEU A 434 -7.56 50.19 15.92
C LEU A 434 -8.39 50.61 17.12
N ILE A 435 -9.37 49.82 17.51
CA ILE A 435 -10.09 49.97 18.76
C ILE A 435 -9.53 48.99 19.79
N GLN A 436 -9.25 49.50 20.97
CA GLN A 436 -8.79 48.70 22.10
C GLN A 436 -9.77 48.88 23.27
N LEU A 437 -10.09 47.76 23.90
CA LEU A 437 -10.90 47.67 25.12
C LEU A 437 -10.05 47.10 26.22
N SER A 438 -10.08 47.66 27.41
CA SER A 438 -9.34 47.21 28.56
C SER A 438 -10.21 47.13 29.79
N GLN A 439 -10.07 46.02 30.56
CA GLN A 439 -10.77 45.80 31.83
C GLN A 439 -9.82 45.07 32.79
N GLY A 440 -9.31 45.78 33.79
CA GLY A 440 -8.25 45.24 34.65
C GLY A 440 -6.99 44.88 33.85
N SER A 441 -6.57 43.64 33.91
CA SER A 441 -5.47 43.06 33.13
C SER A 441 -5.88 42.62 31.72
N ASN A 442 -7.18 42.49 31.45
CA ASN A 442 -7.70 41.98 30.19
C ASN A 442 -7.75 43.06 29.11
N ASN A 443 -7.29 42.72 27.93
CA ASN A 443 -7.30 43.59 26.77
C ASN A 443 -7.90 42.87 25.55
N PHE A 444 -8.65 43.64 24.76
CA PHE A 444 -9.19 43.17 23.46
C PHE A 444 -8.89 44.29 22.43
N SER A 445 -8.47 43.92 21.26
CA SER A 445 -8.21 44.85 20.17
C SER A 445 -8.83 44.35 18.87
N GLN A 446 -9.46 45.31 18.14
CA GLN A 446 -10.07 45.03 16.85
C GLN A 446 -9.79 46.14 15.85
N GLN A 447 -9.54 45.76 14.62
CA GLN A 447 -9.44 46.70 13.51
C GLN A 447 -10.84 47.11 13.06
N ILE A 448 -11.06 48.41 12.88
CA ILE A 448 -12.28 48.96 12.32
C ILE A 448 -11.98 49.79 11.07
N VAL A 449 -12.89 49.74 10.11
CA VAL A 449 -12.81 50.49 8.86
C VAL A 449 -13.87 51.57 8.87
N ILE A 450 -13.43 52.84 8.79
CA ILE A 450 -14.35 53.97 8.60
C ILE A 450 -14.50 54.19 7.10
N ASN A 451 -15.73 54.11 6.62
CA ASN A 451 -16.06 54.24 5.20
C ASN A 451 -17.19 55.26 5.02
N LYS A 452 -16.80 56.53 4.75
CA LYS A 452 -17.69 57.64 4.45
C LYS A 452 -17.80 57.85 2.96
#